data_0be217b727071a3b1cd802b6bb9088e2
#
_entry.id   0be217b727071a3b1cd802b6bb9088e2
#
_cell.length_a   1.000
_cell.length_b   1.000
_cell.length_c   1.000
_cell.angle_alpha   90.00
_cell.angle_beta   90.00
_cell.angle_gamma   90.00
#
_symmetry.space_group_name_H-M   'P 1'
#
loop_
_entity.id
_entity.type
_entity.pdbx_description
1 polymer ?
#
loop_
_entity_poly.entity_id
_entity_poly.type
_entity_poly.pdbx_seq_one_letter_code
_entity_poly.pdbx_strand_id
1 'polypeptide(L)'
;MEREKDDTILNFLFIIFQNFFIFFSSGVPSTWQRPPSTSLINEPVHGRDENKKVIIEMLLKDEAGDQSNFGVIPIVGIGGMGKTTLARFIYRDDVIVKRFEPRVWVCVSDESDVEKLTKAILNAVSPDEIRDGDHFNQVQLKLSKNLGGKRFLLVLDGVWNIKSYEQWSQLRAPLKSGERGSKVIVTTRDTNVASLMRADNYHHFLSPLSNDDCWSVFVEHALQSKNVDEHPNLKSIGERIVQKCSGSPLAAKMLGGLLRSKLQVEAWKHVLDI
;
A
#
# COMPACT_ATOMS: atom_id res chain seq x y z
N MET A 1 14.90 -16.83 12.12
CA MET A 1 15.13 -15.48 12.68
C MET A 1 14.25 -14.40 12.03
N GLU A 2 14.06 -14.35 10.70
CA GLU A 2 13.10 -13.42 10.07
C GLU A 2 11.63 -13.83 10.30
N ARG A 3 11.29 -15.11 10.17
CA ARG A 3 9.91 -15.60 10.42
C ARG A 3 9.44 -15.38 11.86
N GLU A 4 10.29 -15.50 12.85
CA GLU A 4 9.92 -15.26 14.26
C GLU A 4 9.61 -13.78 14.55
N LYS A 5 10.28 -12.84 13.84
CA LYS A 5 9.96 -11.42 13.96
C LYS A 5 8.62 -11.07 13.32
N ASP A 6 8.31 -11.70 12.17
CA ASP A 6 7.03 -11.51 11.48
C ASP A 6 5.86 -12.02 12.31
N ASP A 7 6.00 -13.18 12.96
CA ASP A 7 4.99 -13.74 13.86
C ASP A 7 4.80 -12.88 15.11
N THR A 8 5.85 -12.27 15.63
CA THR A 8 5.78 -11.39 16.81
C THR A 8 5.04 -10.09 16.47
N ILE A 9 5.31 -9.48 15.31
CA ILE A 9 4.62 -8.26 14.86
C ILE A 9 3.15 -8.56 14.54
N LEU A 10 2.87 -9.68 13.88
CA LEU A 10 1.49 -10.10 13.58
C LEU A 10 0.70 -10.43 14.85
N ASN A 11 1.30 -11.09 15.82
CA ASN A 11 0.70 -11.36 17.12
C ASN A 11 0.46 -10.07 17.90
N PHE A 12 1.42 -9.15 17.91
CA PHE A 12 1.27 -7.85 18.55
C PHE A 12 0.17 -7.01 17.88
N LEU A 13 0.13 -6.96 16.56
CA LEU A 13 -0.96 -6.31 15.81
C LEU A 13 -2.32 -7.00 16.08
N PHE A 14 -2.35 -8.33 16.21
CA PHE A 14 -3.56 -9.09 16.52
C PHE A 14 -4.05 -8.80 17.95
N ILE A 15 -3.14 -8.72 18.92
CA ILE A 15 -3.44 -8.36 20.32
C ILE A 15 -3.97 -6.92 20.38
N ILE A 16 -3.32 -5.98 19.69
CA ILE A 16 -3.80 -4.60 19.57
C ILE A 16 -5.19 -4.58 18.94
N PHE A 17 -5.42 -5.36 17.87
CA PHE A 17 -6.69 -5.42 17.16
C PHE A 17 -7.80 -6.00 18.05
N GLN A 18 -7.52 -7.06 18.81
CA GLN A 18 -8.47 -7.64 19.76
C GLN A 18 -8.80 -6.67 20.92
N ASN A 19 -7.79 -6.06 21.51
CA ASN A 19 -7.99 -5.07 22.58
C ASN A 19 -8.68 -3.80 22.07
N PHE A 20 -8.39 -3.38 20.84
CA PHE A 20 -9.08 -2.29 20.16
C PHE A 20 -10.56 -2.61 19.92
N PHE A 21 -10.87 -3.85 19.52
CA PHE A 21 -12.26 -4.31 19.30
C PHE A 21 -13.05 -4.37 20.60
N ILE A 22 -12.44 -4.82 21.70
CA ILE A 22 -13.07 -4.86 23.03
C ILE A 22 -13.36 -3.44 23.56
N PHE A 23 -12.47 -2.49 23.30
CA PHE A 23 -12.62 -1.09 23.74
C PHE A 23 -13.67 -0.29 22.95
N PHE A 24 -13.94 -0.69 21.69
CA PHE A 24 -14.90 -0.02 20.80
C PHE A 24 -16.20 -0.80 20.55
N SER A 25 -16.44 -1.94 21.22
CA SER A 25 -17.65 -2.76 21.01
C SER A 25 -18.97 -2.11 21.47
N SER A 26 -18.96 -0.85 21.86
CA SER A 26 -20.16 -0.06 22.15
C SER A 26 -20.58 0.93 21.06
N GLY A 27 -20.18 0.74 19.78
CA GLY A 27 -20.67 1.63 18.75
C GLY A 27 -19.98 1.67 17.39
N VAL A 28 -19.31 0.59 16.96
CA VAL A 28 -18.67 0.59 15.62
C VAL A 28 -19.63 0.01 14.57
N PRO A 29 -19.90 0.71 13.44
CA PRO A 29 -20.61 0.14 12.31
C PRO A 29 -19.81 -1.02 11.71
N SER A 30 -20.46 -2.12 11.38
CA SER A 30 -19.89 -3.39 10.90
C SER A 30 -19.25 -3.38 9.51
N THR A 31 -18.95 -2.22 8.94
CA THR A 31 -18.34 -2.08 7.62
C THR A 31 -17.13 -1.16 7.68
N TRP A 32 -15.97 -1.72 8.07
CA TRP A 32 -14.70 -1.10 7.75
C TRP A 32 -14.42 -1.26 6.26
N GLN A 33 -15.05 -0.44 5.43
CA GLN A 33 -14.61 -0.26 4.06
C GLN A 33 -13.29 0.50 4.09
N ARG A 34 -12.24 -0.07 3.46
CA ARG A 34 -11.01 0.68 3.22
C ARG A 34 -11.40 1.99 2.52
N PRO A 35 -10.98 3.16 3.04
CA PRO A 35 -11.25 4.40 2.32
C PRO A 35 -10.65 4.27 0.91
N PRO A 36 -11.29 4.87 -0.11
CA PRO A 36 -10.78 4.83 -1.47
C PRO A 36 -9.29 5.22 -1.45
N SER A 37 -8.46 4.41 -2.07
CA SER A 37 -7.00 4.59 -2.08
C SER A 37 -6.52 5.93 -2.67
N THR A 38 -7.43 6.62 -3.35
CA THR A 38 -7.25 7.97 -3.91
C THR A 38 -7.77 9.08 -3.00
N SER A 39 -8.12 8.79 -1.72
CA SER A 39 -8.64 9.82 -0.81
C SER A 39 -7.66 11.01 -0.73
N LEU A 40 -8.22 12.23 -0.75
CA LEU A 40 -7.49 13.51 -0.76
C LEU A 40 -6.78 13.84 0.57
N ILE A 41 -6.69 12.90 1.50
CA ILE A 41 -6.04 13.11 2.79
C ILE A 41 -4.53 13.20 2.53
N ASN A 42 -4.00 14.41 2.62
CA ASN A 42 -2.57 14.72 2.59
C ASN A 42 -1.97 14.50 4.00
N GLU A 43 -1.93 13.25 4.46
CA GLU A 43 -1.15 12.94 5.65
C GLU A 43 0.35 12.96 5.29
N PRO A 44 1.22 13.54 6.12
CA PRO A 44 2.67 13.44 5.93
C PRO A 44 3.10 11.97 5.87
N VAL A 45 4.09 11.68 5.04
CA VAL A 45 4.66 10.33 4.94
C VAL A 45 6.07 10.37 5.51
N HIS A 46 6.28 9.72 6.65
CA HIS A 46 7.56 9.70 7.36
C HIS A 46 8.42 8.52 6.92
N GLY A 47 9.73 8.75 6.78
CA GLY A 47 10.75 7.72 6.60
C GLY A 47 10.66 6.93 5.28
N ARG A 48 10.03 7.48 4.23
CA ARG A 48 9.85 6.79 2.93
C ARG A 48 10.42 7.56 1.73
N ASP A 49 11.14 8.64 1.95
CA ASP A 49 11.65 9.48 0.86
C ASP A 49 12.66 8.75 -0.02
N GLU A 50 13.60 8.00 0.56
CA GLU A 50 14.55 7.18 -0.19
C GLU A 50 13.85 6.04 -0.96
N ASN A 51 12.87 5.38 -0.33
CA ASN A 51 12.07 4.37 -1.01
C ASN A 51 11.32 4.97 -2.21
N LYS A 52 10.72 6.15 -2.03
CA LYS A 52 10.04 6.90 -3.08
C LYS A 52 11.00 7.22 -4.22
N LYS A 53 12.16 7.79 -3.91
CA LYS A 53 13.19 8.18 -4.89
C LYS A 53 13.62 6.99 -5.74
N VAL A 54 13.99 5.87 -5.11
CA VAL A 54 14.41 4.65 -5.80
C VAL A 54 13.33 4.14 -6.76
N ILE A 55 12.06 4.09 -6.29
CA ILE A 55 10.96 3.60 -7.14
C ILE A 55 10.65 4.57 -8.28
N ILE A 56 10.70 5.89 -8.04
CA ILE A 56 10.54 6.89 -9.12
C ILE A 56 11.63 6.72 -10.16
N GLU A 57 12.89 6.55 -9.78
CA GLU A 57 13.99 6.28 -10.73
C GLU A 57 13.72 5.03 -11.57
N MET A 58 13.18 3.95 -10.96
CA MET A 58 12.79 2.75 -11.69
C MET A 58 11.61 2.99 -12.65
N LEU A 59 10.63 3.79 -12.26
CA LEU A 59 9.47 4.14 -13.09
C LEU A 59 9.88 4.96 -14.31
N LEU A 60 10.88 5.82 -14.17
CA LEU A 60 11.35 6.71 -15.24
C LEU A 60 12.32 6.04 -16.21
N LYS A 61 12.90 4.88 -15.84
CA LYS A 61 13.77 4.11 -16.74
C LYS A 61 12.94 3.47 -17.85
N ASP A 62 13.25 3.83 -19.09
CA ASP A 62 12.73 3.17 -20.29
C ASP A 62 13.60 1.92 -20.58
N GLU A 63 13.52 0.91 -19.72
CA GLU A 63 14.32 -0.31 -19.89
C GLU A 63 13.91 -1.06 -21.16
N ALA A 64 14.91 -1.35 -21.97
CA ALA A 64 14.80 -1.98 -23.29
C ALA A 64 15.03 -3.50 -23.22
N GLY A 65 14.71 -4.16 -22.11
CA GLY A 65 15.18 -5.51 -21.81
C GLY A 65 14.21 -6.67 -22.02
N ASP A 66 12.91 -6.43 -22.12
CA ASP A 66 11.91 -7.48 -22.32
C ASP A 66 11.03 -7.18 -23.55
N GLN A 67 10.49 -8.23 -24.19
CA GLN A 67 9.52 -8.11 -25.31
C GLN A 67 8.17 -7.47 -24.88
N SER A 68 8.10 -6.93 -23.66
CA SER A 68 6.94 -6.28 -23.08
C SER A 68 7.07 -4.76 -23.15
N ASN A 69 6.01 -4.07 -23.57
CA ASN A 69 5.96 -2.61 -23.62
C ASN A 69 5.86 -1.97 -22.22
N PHE A 70 5.69 -2.76 -21.16
CA PHE A 70 5.59 -2.26 -19.79
C PHE A 70 6.47 -3.04 -18.82
N GLY A 71 6.92 -2.34 -17.78
CA GLY A 71 7.65 -2.93 -16.64
C GLY A 71 6.76 -3.07 -15.41
N VAL A 72 7.07 -4.07 -14.57
CA VAL A 72 6.39 -4.30 -13.28
C VAL A 72 7.35 -3.98 -12.13
N ILE A 73 6.87 -3.22 -11.15
CA ILE A 73 7.64 -2.86 -9.95
C ILE A 73 6.89 -3.36 -8.72
N PRO A 74 7.25 -4.53 -8.17
CA PRO A 74 6.67 -5.04 -6.95
C PRO A 74 7.22 -4.32 -5.71
N ILE A 75 6.32 -3.84 -4.86
CA ILE A 75 6.61 -3.36 -3.50
C ILE A 75 6.16 -4.45 -2.53
N VAL A 76 7.13 -5.12 -1.93
CA VAL A 76 6.91 -6.27 -1.06
C VAL A 76 7.14 -5.88 0.40
N GLY A 77 6.38 -6.45 1.31
CA GLY A 77 6.59 -6.27 2.75
C GLY A 77 5.40 -6.74 3.56
N ILE A 78 5.61 -6.99 4.84
CA ILE A 78 4.57 -7.45 5.76
C ILE A 78 3.41 -6.47 5.90
N GLY A 79 2.31 -6.91 6.48
CA GLY A 79 1.15 -6.06 6.77
C GLY A 79 1.53 -4.86 7.64
N GLY A 80 0.97 -3.69 7.37
CA GLY A 80 1.20 -2.50 8.20
C GLY A 80 2.48 -1.71 7.92
N MET A 81 3.35 -2.15 6.99
CA MET A 81 4.61 -1.46 6.65
C MET A 81 4.45 -0.20 5.79
N GLY A 82 3.25 0.10 5.33
CA GLY A 82 3.01 1.33 4.56
C GLY A 82 3.18 1.18 3.04
N LYS A 83 3.09 -0.05 2.46
CA LYS A 83 3.19 -0.28 1.00
C LYS A 83 2.20 0.56 0.19
N THR A 84 0.93 0.51 0.57
CA THR A 84 -0.14 1.32 -0.04
C THR A 84 0.14 2.82 0.11
N THR A 85 0.65 3.24 1.25
CA THR A 85 1.02 4.65 1.52
C THR A 85 2.16 5.10 0.61
N LEU A 86 3.20 4.28 0.48
CA LEU A 86 4.32 4.55 -0.43
C LEU A 86 3.87 4.60 -1.89
N ALA A 87 3.07 3.62 -2.33
CA ALA A 87 2.53 3.62 -3.70
C ALA A 87 1.70 4.88 -3.97
N ARG A 88 0.89 5.34 -2.99
CA ARG A 88 0.11 6.58 -3.09
C ARG A 88 1.01 7.82 -3.14
N PHE A 89 2.07 7.86 -2.34
CA PHE A 89 3.04 8.94 -2.30
C PHE A 89 3.75 9.10 -3.65
N ILE A 90 4.08 7.98 -4.30
CA ILE A 90 4.64 7.94 -5.66
C ILE A 90 3.60 8.35 -6.71
N TYR A 91 2.39 7.79 -6.64
CA TYR A 91 1.33 8.03 -7.62
C TYR A 91 0.94 9.51 -7.75
N ARG A 92 1.13 10.29 -6.67
CA ARG A 92 0.83 11.74 -6.60
C ARG A 92 2.02 12.62 -6.93
N ASP A 93 3.20 12.05 -7.14
CA ASP A 93 4.39 12.82 -7.45
C ASP A 93 4.23 13.54 -8.80
N ASP A 94 4.60 14.83 -8.85
CA ASP A 94 4.44 15.67 -10.04
C ASP A 94 5.14 15.12 -11.29
N VAL A 95 6.29 14.48 -11.10
CA VAL A 95 7.03 13.85 -12.20
C VAL A 95 6.25 12.67 -12.77
N ILE A 96 5.65 11.85 -11.89
CA ILE A 96 4.83 10.71 -12.27
C ILE A 96 3.52 11.16 -12.91
N VAL A 97 2.89 12.21 -12.36
CA VAL A 97 1.67 12.80 -12.94
C VAL A 97 1.87 13.27 -14.37
N LYS A 98 3.02 13.91 -14.65
CA LYS A 98 3.36 14.42 -15.99
C LYS A 98 3.82 13.33 -16.96
N ARG A 99 4.34 12.22 -16.47
CA ARG A 99 4.96 11.16 -17.28
C ARG A 99 3.97 10.13 -17.81
N PHE A 100 2.91 9.84 -17.05
CA PHE A 100 1.99 8.74 -17.34
C PHE A 100 0.56 9.23 -17.53
N GLU A 101 -0.06 8.79 -18.64
CA GLU A 101 -1.47 9.00 -18.94
C GLU A 101 -2.01 7.82 -19.79
N PRO A 102 -3.03 7.07 -19.33
CA PRO A 102 -3.77 7.24 -18.06
C PRO A 102 -3.00 6.74 -16.84
N ARG A 103 -3.41 7.24 -15.66
CA ARG A 103 -2.97 6.70 -14.37
C ARG A 103 -4.16 6.05 -13.68
N VAL A 104 -4.01 4.79 -13.32
CA VAL A 104 -5.09 3.93 -12.86
C VAL A 104 -4.71 3.30 -11.53
N TRP A 105 -5.64 3.28 -10.59
CA TRP A 105 -5.47 2.62 -9.30
C TRP A 105 -6.59 1.61 -9.06
N VAL A 106 -6.23 0.35 -8.81
CA VAL A 106 -7.15 -0.72 -8.49
C VAL A 106 -6.76 -1.37 -7.17
N CYS A 107 -7.67 -1.36 -6.20
CA CYS A 107 -7.54 -2.17 -4.98
C CYS A 107 -8.01 -3.59 -5.29
N VAL A 108 -7.14 -4.57 -5.07
CA VAL A 108 -7.45 -5.98 -5.30
C VAL A 108 -8.19 -6.50 -4.08
N SER A 109 -9.44 -6.96 -4.27
CA SER A 109 -10.25 -7.57 -3.22
C SER A 109 -9.95 -9.05 -3.07
N ASP A 110 -10.32 -9.61 -1.92
CA ASP A 110 -10.08 -11.01 -1.58
C ASP A 110 -10.79 -11.99 -2.51
N GLU A 111 -11.89 -11.57 -3.11
CA GLU A 111 -12.70 -12.37 -4.04
C GLU A 111 -12.38 -12.12 -5.53
N SER A 112 -11.34 -11.34 -5.82
CA SER A 112 -11.00 -10.99 -7.20
C SER A 112 -10.30 -12.15 -7.89
N ASP A 113 -10.95 -12.70 -8.92
CA ASP A 113 -10.29 -13.50 -9.94
C ASP A 113 -9.73 -12.60 -11.08
N VAL A 114 -9.07 -13.20 -12.06
CA VAL A 114 -8.46 -12.46 -13.19
C VAL A 114 -9.49 -11.68 -13.98
N GLU A 115 -10.70 -12.24 -14.17
CA GLU A 115 -11.77 -11.58 -14.90
C GLU A 115 -12.29 -10.35 -14.15
N LYS A 116 -12.61 -10.50 -12.86
CA LYS A 116 -13.05 -9.38 -12.01
C LYS A 116 -11.98 -8.28 -11.93
N LEU A 117 -10.71 -8.68 -11.83
CA LEU A 117 -9.61 -7.73 -11.80
C LEU A 117 -9.46 -6.99 -13.14
N THR A 118 -9.58 -7.70 -14.27
CA THR A 118 -9.52 -7.08 -15.60
C THR A 118 -10.69 -6.11 -15.81
N LYS A 119 -11.90 -6.47 -15.36
CA LYS A 119 -13.07 -5.58 -15.36
C LYS A 119 -12.84 -4.34 -14.49
N ALA A 120 -12.27 -4.51 -13.29
CA ALA A 120 -11.94 -3.39 -12.40
C ALA A 120 -10.94 -2.43 -13.05
N ILE A 121 -9.91 -2.95 -13.74
CA ILE A 121 -8.95 -2.13 -14.48
C ILE A 121 -9.65 -1.39 -15.62
N LEU A 122 -10.46 -2.06 -16.43
CA LEU A 122 -11.20 -1.42 -17.53
C LEU A 122 -12.11 -0.31 -17.01
N ASN A 123 -12.86 -0.58 -15.93
CA ASN A 123 -13.74 0.41 -15.32
C ASN A 123 -12.97 1.64 -14.82
N ALA A 124 -11.77 1.45 -14.30
CA ALA A 124 -10.93 2.55 -13.83
C ALA A 124 -10.27 3.34 -14.99
N VAL A 125 -10.05 2.71 -16.14
CA VAL A 125 -9.54 3.35 -17.36
C VAL A 125 -10.65 4.07 -18.11
N SER A 126 -11.83 3.44 -18.24
CA SER A 126 -12.97 3.91 -19.03
C SER A 126 -14.28 3.38 -18.44
N PRO A 127 -14.91 4.12 -17.51
CA PRO A 127 -16.08 3.64 -16.76
C PRO A 127 -17.28 3.25 -17.63
N ASP A 128 -17.46 3.89 -18.79
CA ASP A 128 -18.66 3.74 -19.64
C ASP A 128 -18.57 2.57 -20.64
N GLU A 129 -17.46 1.83 -20.64
CA GLU A 129 -17.23 0.79 -21.65
C GLU A 129 -17.67 -0.61 -21.20
N ILE A 130 -17.90 -0.84 -19.90
CA ILE A 130 -18.37 -2.14 -19.40
C ILE A 130 -19.89 -2.23 -19.59
N ARG A 131 -20.33 -3.31 -20.23
CA ARG A 131 -21.75 -3.65 -20.39
C ARG A 131 -22.08 -4.94 -19.64
N ASP A 132 -23.29 -5.01 -19.13
CA ASP A 132 -23.82 -6.25 -18.58
C ASP A 132 -23.81 -7.35 -19.66
N GLY A 133 -23.18 -8.50 -19.36
CA GLY A 133 -23.04 -9.61 -20.29
C GLY A 133 -21.74 -9.61 -21.12
N ASP A 134 -20.85 -8.63 -20.95
CA ASP A 134 -19.53 -8.69 -21.60
C ASP A 134 -18.74 -9.94 -21.18
N HIS A 135 -18.40 -10.78 -22.15
CA HIS A 135 -17.51 -11.92 -21.94
C HIS A 135 -16.06 -11.45 -21.68
N PHE A 136 -15.29 -12.25 -20.96
CA PHE A 136 -13.90 -11.93 -20.58
C PHE A 136 -13.03 -11.44 -21.74
N ASN A 137 -13.10 -12.13 -22.91
CA ASN A 137 -12.35 -11.71 -24.10
C ASN A 137 -12.73 -10.31 -24.60
N GLN A 138 -14.01 -9.93 -24.50
CA GLN A 138 -14.45 -8.58 -24.89
C GLN A 138 -13.89 -7.52 -23.93
N VAL A 139 -13.86 -7.83 -22.63
CA VAL A 139 -13.26 -6.95 -21.62
C VAL A 139 -11.77 -6.75 -21.90
N GLN A 140 -11.04 -7.84 -22.23
CA GLN A 140 -9.62 -7.75 -22.59
C GLN A 140 -9.39 -6.92 -23.84
N LEU A 141 -10.21 -7.09 -24.89
CA LEU A 141 -10.11 -6.31 -26.14
C LEU A 141 -10.40 -4.83 -25.90
N LYS A 142 -11.42 -4.50 -25.11
CA LYS A 142 -11.74 -3.11 -24.74
C LYS A 142 -10.59 -2.48 -23.96
N LEU A 143 -10.04 -3.19 -22.96
CA LEU A 143 -8.90 -2.71 -22.18
C LEU A 143 -7.69 -2.49 -23.07
N SER A 144 -7.36 -3.45 -23.95
CA SER A 144 -6.27 -3.32 -24.91
C SER A 144 -6.43 -2.10 -25.81
N LYS A 145 -7.64 -1.85 -26.33
CA LYS A 145 -7.96 -0.68 -27.16
C LYS A 145 -7.77 0.64 -26.39
N ASN A 146 -8.23 0.70 -25.14
CA ASN A 146 -8.17 1.92 -24.32
C ASN A 146 -6.76 2.28 -23.84
N LEU A 147 -5.89 1.28 -23.67
CA LEU A 147 -4.48 1.48 -23.31
C LEU A 147 -3.57 1.63 -24.55
N GLY A 148 -4.06 1.25 -25.75
CA GLY A 148 -3.29 1.23 -26.98
C GLY A 148 -2.61 2.57 -27.28
N GLY A 149 -1.27 2.53 -27.45
CA GLY A 149 -0.45 3.71 -27.75
C GLY A 149 -0.35 4.75 -26.62
N LYS A 150 -0.81 4.42 -25.41
CA LYS A 150 -0.73 5.31 -24.26
C LYS A 150 0.30 4.80 -23.25
N ARG A 151 1.08 5.72 -22.68
CA ARG A 151 2.02 5.43 -21.61
C ARG A 151 1.31 5.47 -20.27
N PHE A 152 0.84 4.33 -19.81
CA PHE A 152 0.04 4.22 -18.60
C PHE A 152 0.87 3.90 -17.34
N LEU A 153 0.33 4.29 -16.18
CA LEU A 153 0.72 3.76 -14.88
C LEU A 153 -0.48 3.06 -14.25
N LEU A 154 -0.34 1.76 -14.01
CA LEU A 154 -1.33 0.97 -13.29
C LEU A 154 -0.80 0.64 -11.90
N VAL A 155 -1.58 0.93 -10.85
CA VAL A 155 -1.29 0.47 -9.48
C VAL A 155 -2.29 -0.63 -9.12
N LEU A 156 -1.77 -1.82 -8.83
CA LEU A 156 -2.50 -2.95 -8.28
C LEU A 156 -2.17 -3.06 -6.78
N ASP A 157 -3.09 -2.56 -5.94
CA ASP A 157 -2.85 -2.48 -4.50
C ASP A 157 -3.40 -3.69 -3.77
N GLY A 158 -2.51 -4.43 -3.09
CA GLY A 158 -2.85 -5.58 -2.26
C GLY A 158 -3.02 -6.89 -3.06
N VAL A 159 -2.16 -7.16 -4.03
CA VAL A 159 -2.23 -8.42 -4.83
C VAL A 159 -1.73 -9.59 -3.99
N TRP A 160 -2.54 -10.65 -3.91
CA TRP A 160 -2.19 -11.90 -3.22
C TRP A 160 -2.85 -13.14 -3.87
N ASN A 161 -3.79 -12.93 -4.77
CA ASN A 161 -4.64 -13.96 -5.37
C ASN A 161 -4.16 -14.45 -6.76
N ILE A 162 -3.10 -13.86 -7.33
CA ILE A 162 -2.46 -14.34 -8.56
C ILE A 162 -1.46 -15.42 -8.18
N LYS A 163 -1.85 -16.69 -8.38
CA LYS A 163 -1.10 -17.87 -7.92
C LYS A 163 -0.39 -18.64 -9.03
N SER A 164 -0.64 -18.30 -10.30
CA SER A 164 -0.02 -18.99 -11.43
C SER A 164 0.41 -18.02 -12.54
N TYR A 165 1.42 -18.43 -13.31
CA TYR A 165 1.87 -17.68 -14.48
C TYR A 165 0.75 -17.54 -15.53
N GLU A 166 -0.14 -18.50 -15.61
CA GLU A 166 -1.28 -18.45 -16.54
C GLU A 166 -2.23 -17.30 -16.18
N GLN A 167 -2.60 -17.17 -14.88
CA GLN A 167 -3.42 -16.05 -14.41
C GLN A 167 -2.76 -14.70 -14.69
N TRP A 168 -1.47 -14.61 -14.42
CA TRP A 168 -0.70 -13.41 -14.75
C TRP A 168 -0.64 -13.15 -16.24
N SER A 169 -0.44 -14.18 -17.06
CA SER A 169 -0.40 -14.07 -18.52
C SER A 169 -1.72 -13.57 -19.10
N GLN A 170 -2.84 -14.03 -18.57
CA GLN A 170 -4.18 -13.54 -18.97
C GLN A 170 -4.38 -12.06 -18.58
N LEU A 171 -3.98 -11.67 -17.38
CA LEU A 171 -4.09 -10.28 -16.92
C LEU A 171 -3.17 -9.33 -17.69
N ARG A 172 -1.93 -9.76 -17.97
CA ARG A 172 -0.94 -8.93 -18.67
C ARG A 172 -1.19 -8.78 -20.17
N ALA A 173 -1.95 -9.70 -20.78
CA ALA A 173 -2.16 -9.70 -22.22
C ALA A 173 -2.69 -8.36 -22.77
N PRO A 174 -3.77 -7.76 -22.26
CA PRO A 174 -4.26 -6.47 -22.72
C PRO A 174 -3.32 -5.29 -22.41
N LEU A 175 -2.48 -5.41 -21.38
CA LEU A 175 -1.55 -4.33 -20.99
C LEU A 175 -0.39 -4.18 -22.00
N LYS A 176 -0.08 -5.21 -22.79
CA LYS A 176 0.96 -5.18 -23.83
C LYS A 176 0.68 -4.18 -24.96
N SER A 177 -0.57 -3.73 -25.13
CA SER A 177 -0.96 -2.72 -26.13
C SER A 177 -0.50 -1.31 -25.79
N GLY A 178 -0.13 -1.07 -24.51
CA GLY A 178 0.36 0.22 -24.08
C GLY A 178 1.65 0.66 -24.76
N GLU A 179 1.94 1.96 -24.71
CA GLU A 179 3.18 2.51 -25.20
C GLU A 179 4.38 1.98 -24.40
N ARG A 180 5.52 1.84 -25.06
CA ARG A 180 6.78 1.47 -24.40
C ARG A 180 7.11 2.43 -23.27
N GLY A 181 7.53 1.87 -22.13
CA GLY A 181 7.78 2.62 -20.89
C GLY A 181 6.55 2.75 -19.99
N SER A 182 5.42 2.13 -20.35
CA SER A 182 4.30 1.93 -19.40
C SER A 182 4.76 1.14 -18.18
N LYS A 183 4.11 1.34 -17.02
CA LYS A 183 4.53 0.73 -15.76
C LYS A 183 3.34 0.19 -14.96
N VAL A 184 3.61 -0.87 -14.21
CA VAL A 184 2.68 -1.45 -13.23
C VAL A 184 3.37 -1.48 -11.86
N ILE A 185 2.81 -0.80 -10.86
CA ILE A 185 3.20 -0.95 -9.46
C ILE A 185 2.30 -2.02 -8.83
N VAL A 186 2.89 -2.97 -8.15
CA VAL A 186 2.17 -4.02 -7.43
C VAL A 186 2.53 -3.96 -5.96
N THR A 187 1.56 -3.80 -5.05
CA THR A 187 1.83 -3.99 -3.63
C THR A 187 1.39 -5.37 -3.20
N THR A 188 2.26 -6.10 -2.51
CA THR A 188 1.98 -7.46 -2.04
C THR A 188 2.67 -7.78 -0.72
N ARG A 189 2.15 -8.79 -0.01
CA ARG A 189 2.83 -9.40 1.15
C ARG A 189 3.61 -10.66 0.75
N ASP A 190 3.33 -11.19 -0.44
CA ASP A 190 3.85 -12.48 -0.92
C ASP A 190 4.95 -12.27 -1.95
N THR A 191 6.15 -12.74 -1.64
CA THR A 191 7.31 -12.72 -2.54
C THR A 191 7.11 -13.60 -3.77
N ASN A 192 6.32 -14.69 -3.66
CA ASN A 192 6.03 -15.55 -4.80
C ASN A 192 5.20 -14.81 -5.85
N VAL A 193 4.20 -14.01 -5.41
CA VAL A 193 3.43 -13.15 -6.31
C VAL A 193 4.33 -12.14 -7.01
N ALA A 194 5.25 -11.52 -6.26
CA ALA A 194 6.18 -10.56 -6.83
C ALA A 194 7.11 -11.19 -7.88
N SER A 195 7.66 -12.37 -7.58
CA SER A 195 8.51 -13.13 -8.51
C SER A 195 7.76 -13.61 -9.75
N LEU A 196 6.49 -14.00 -9.57
CA LEU A 196 5.64 -14.48 -10.66
C LEU A 196 5.29 -13.35 -11.63
N MET A 197 5.07 -12.14 -11.12
CA MET A 197 4.66 -10.98 -11.93
C MET A 197 5.84 -10.28 -12.59
N ARG A 198 7.07 -10.49 -12.12
CA ARG A 198 8.28 -9.88 -12.64
C ARG A 198 9.34 -10.93 -13.00
N ALA A 199 9.79 -10.89 -14.26
CA ALA A 199 10.72 -11.89 -14.78
C ALA A 199 12.15 -11.77 -14.22
N ASP A 200 12.58 -10.60 -13.77
CA ASP A 200 13.96 -10.31 -13.35
C ASP A 200 14.21 -10.46 -11.84
N ASN A 201 13.26 -11.03 -11.10
CA ASN A 201 13.31 -11.27 -9.65
C ASN A 201 13.68 -10.02 -8.79
N TYR A 202 13.62 -8.82 -9.36
CA TYR A 202 13.87 -7.60 -8.62
C TYR A 202 12.59 -7.12 -7.92
N HIS A 203 12.61 -7.08 -6.60
CA HIS A 203 11.51 -6.57 -5.79
C HIS A 203 12.02 -5.46 -4.88
N HIS A 204 11.19 -4.45 -4.68
CA HIS A 204 11.47 -3.45 -3.66
C HIS A 204 10.92 -3.92 -2.32
N PHE A 205 11.81 -4.41 -1.44
CA PHE A 205 11.44 -4.81 -0.09
C PHE A 205 11.30 -3.59 0.79
N LEU A 206 10.12 -3.43 1.39
CA LEU A 206 9.85 -2.33 2.31
C LEU A 206 10.22 -2.75 3.73
N SER A 207 11.36 -2.27 4.19
CA SER A 207 11.86 -2.50 5.55
C SER A 207 11.03 -1.75 6.61
N PRO A 208 11.08 -2.20 7.88
CA PRO A 208 10.57 -1.43 9.01
C PRO A 208 11.08 0.01 9.02
N LEU A 209 10.28 0.93 9.55
CA LEU A 209 10.71 2.30 9.81
C LEU A 209 11.77 2.34 10.93
N SER A 210 12.59 3.40 10.94
CA SER A 210 13.41 3.72 12.08
C SER A 210 12.55 4.07 13.31
N ASN A 211 13.12 4.03 14.51
CA ASN A 211 12.39 4.47 15.70
C ASN A 211 12.02 5.97 15.61
N ASP A 212 12.85 6.79 15.00
CA ASP A 212 12.60 8.23 14.84
C ASP A 212 11.44 8.49 13.88
N ASP A 213 11.38 7.74 12.77
CA ASP A 213 10.26 7.83 11.83
C ASP A 213 8.95 7.30 12.45
N CYS A 214 9.02 6.18 13.17
CA CYS A 214 7.88 5.67 13.93
C CYS A 214 7.42 6.64 15.01
N TRP A 215 8.36 7.32 15.68
CA TRP A 215 8.07 8.37 16.64
C TRP A 215 7.31 9.53 15.99
N SER A 216 7.75 9.97 14.83
CA SER A 216 7.08 11.02 14.06
C SER A 216 5.64 10.65 13.72
N VAL A 217 5.41 9.41 13.23
CA VAL A 217 4.05 8.88 12.97
C VAL A 217 3.22 8.83 14.25
N PHE A 218 3.78 8.34 15.34
CA PHE A 218 3.09 8.20 16.61
C PHE A 218 2.66 9.56 17.19
N VAL A 219 3.57 10.53 17.23
CA VAL A 219 3.33 11.88 17.78
C VAL A 219 2.28 12.62 16.96
N GLU A 220 2.35 12.54 15.63
CA GLU A 220 1.36 13.15 14.75
C GLU A 220 -0.07 12.71 15.11
N HIS A 221 -0.25 11.42 15.42
CA HIS A 221 -1.56 10.86 15.74
C HIS A 221 -1.96 11.02 17.21
N ALA A 222 -1.00 11.01 18.16
CA ALA A 222 -1.25 11.13 19.58
C ALA A 222 -1.48 12.60 20.01
N LEU A 223 -0.63 13.50 19.56
CA LEU A 223 -0.61 14.88 20.01
C LEU A 223 -1.16 15.88 18.98
N GLN A 224 -1.34 15.45 17.72
CA GLN A 224 -1.75 16.32 16.61
C GLN A 224 -0.78 17.52 16.45
N SER A 225 -1.23 18.73 16.75
CA SER A 225 -0.43 19.96 16.67
C SER A 225 0.25 20.36 17.99
N LYS A 226 0.13 19.55 19.07
CA LYS A 226 0.71 19.87 20.36
C LYS A 226 2.19 19.52 20.39
N ASN A 227 2.98 20.40 20.98
CA ASN A 227 4.42 20.18 21.13
C ASN A 227 4.69 19.12 22.21
N VAL A 228 5.34 18.02 21.84
CA VAL A 228 5.71 16.93 22.75
C VAL A 228 6.74 17.40 23.81
N ASP A 229 7.56 18.38 23.48
CA ASP A 229 8.61 18.89 24.39
C ASP A 229 8.01 19.66 25.60
N GLU A 230 6.74 20.07 25.52
CA GLU A 230 5.99 20.61 26.65
C GLU A 230 5.55 19.53 27.66
N HIS A 231 5.70 18.24 27.29
CA HIS A 231 5.27 17.09 28.08
C HIS A 231 6.38 16.02 28.21
N PRO A 232 7.52 16.32 28.90
CA PRO A 232 8.68 15.42 28.94
C PRO A 232 8.38 14.05 29.53
N ASN A 233 7.44 13.97 30.48
CA ASN A 233 6.99 12.69 31.05
C ASN A 233 6.26 11.80 30.02
N LEU A 234 5.50 12.38 29.10
CA LEU A 234 4.82 11.65 28.03
C LEU A 234 5.81 11.22 26.97
N LYS A 235 6.82 12.03 26.67
CA LYS A 235 7.88 11.72 25.69
C LYS A 235 8.57 10.41 26.03
N SER A 236 9.05 10.25 27.27
CA SER A 236 9.76 9.04 27.69
C SER A 236 8.92 7.77 27.63
N ILE A 237 7.62 7.87 27.94
CA ILE A 237 6.70 6.74 27.84
C ILE A 237 6.39 6.43 26.36
N GLY A 238 6.16 7.46 25.56
CA GLY A 238 5.87 7.33 24.14
C GLY A 238 7.01 6.69 23.34
N GLU A 239 8.27 7.06 23.64
CA GLU A 239 9.45 6.43 23.03
C GLU A 239 9.49 4.92 23.32
N ARG A 240 9.11 4.48 24.52
CA ARG A 240 9.01 3.06 24.88
C ARG A 240 7.85 2.38 24.15
N ILE A 241 6.72 3.07 23.95
CA ILE A 241 5.58 2.56 23.13
C ILE A 241 6.06 2.36 21.68
N VAL A 242 6.77 3.32 21.11
CA VAL A 242 7.29 3.26 19.74
C VAL A 242 8.28 2.11 19.54
N GLN A 243 9.13 1.82 20.53
CA GLN A 243 10.03 0.65 20.48
C GLN A 243 9.24 -0.66 20.33
N LYS A 244 8.08 -0.79 21.00
CA LYS A 244 7.19 -1.95 20.83
C LYS A 244 6.56 -2.03 19.44
N CYS A 245 6.44 -0.93 18.71
CA CYS A 245 5.91 -0.94 17.33
C CYS A 245 6.82 -1.68 16.34
N SER A 246 8.08 -1.96 16.69
CA SER A 246 9.05 -2.71 15.88
C SER A 246 9.15 -2.19 14.43
N GLY A 247 9.07 -0.86 14.26
CA GLY A 247 9.13 -0.21 12.94
C GLY A 247 7.85 -0.30 12.10
N SER A 248 6.71 -0.74 12.68
CA SER A 248 5.43 -0.77 11.99
C SER A 248 4.72 0.59 12.03
N PRO A 249 4.59 1.31 10.88
CA PRO A 249 3.84 2.56 10.83
C PRO A 249 2.38 2.40 11.25
N LEU A 250 1.78 1.26 10.94
CA LEU A 250 0.38 0.99 11.33
C LEU A 250 0.25 0.90 12.85
N ALA A 251 1.16 0.19 13.52
CA ALA A 251 1.16 0.09 14.98
C ALA A 251 1.36 1.48 15.62
N ALA A 252 2.33 2.25 15.14
CA ALA A 252 2.58 3.60 15.63
C ALA A 252 1.35 4.52 15.45
N LYS A 253 0.71 4.47 14.27
CA LYS A 253 -0.52 5.21 13.98
C LYS A 253 -1.67 4.80 14.90
N MET A 254 -1.87 3.50 15.12
CA MET A 254 -2.96 2.99 15.96
C MET A 254 -2.76 3.36 17.42
N LEU A 255 -1.57 3.13 17.97
CA LEU A 255 -1.26 3.46 19.37
C LEU A 255 -1.29 4.96 19.63
N GLY A 256 -0.76 5.77 18.69
CA GLY A 256 -0.92 7.21 18.74
C GLY A 256 -2.39 7.65 18.71
N GLY A 257 -3.19 7.03 17.84
CA GLY A 257 -4.63 7.30 17.76
C GLY A 257 -5.39 6.98 19.04
N LEU A 258 -5.03 5.90 19.77
CA LEU A 258 -5.60 5.57 21.08
C LEU A 258 -5.32 6.66 22.13
N LEU A 259 -4.20 7.35 22.01
CA LEU A 259 -3.75 8.40 22.91
C LEU A 259 -4.15 9.81 22.46
N ARG A 260 -4.88 9.91 21.34
CA ARG A 260 -5.32 11.19 20.79
C ARG A 260 -5.96 12.07 21.88
N SER A 261 -5.37 13.25 22.10
CA SER A 261 -5.84 14.24 23.08
C SER A 261 -5.80 13.79 24.55
N LYS A 262 -5.18 12.66 24.88
CA LYS A 262 -5.01 12.18 26.24
C LYS A 262 -3.64 12.61 26.76
N LEU A 263 -3.60 13.54 27.72
CA LEU A 263 -2.36 14.06 28.31
C LEU A 263 -2.07 13.47 29.69
N GLN A 264 -2.91 12.55 30.18
CA GLN A 264 -2.71 11.88 31.48
C GLN A 264 -1.66 10.79 31.33
N VAL A 265 -0.65 10.81 32.19
CA VAL A 265 0.46 9.85 32.23
C VAL A 265 -0.03 8.42 32.38
N GLU A 266 -1.08 8.22 33.16
CA GLU A 266 -1.70 6.91 33.42
C GLU A 266 -2.27 6.28 32.13
N ALA A 267 -2.85 7.09 31.23
CA ALA A 267 -3.36 6.60 29.95
C ALA A 267 -2.21 6.11 29.05
N TRP A 268 -1.06 6.80 29.06
CA TRP A 268 0.11 6.41 28.28
C TRP A 268 0.78 5.16 28.86
N LYS A 269 0.87 5.06 30.19
CA LYS A 269 1.36 3.85 30.86
C LYS A 269 0.50 2.65 30.54
N HIS A 270 -0.84 2.81 30.58
CA HIS A 270 -1.76 1.72 30.22
C HIS A 270 -1.53 1.20 28.80
N VAL A 271 -1.33 2.10 27.83
CA VAL A 271 -0.99 1.71 26.44
C VAL A 271 0.40 1.06 26.36
N LEU A 272 1.36 1.48 27.16
CA LEU A 272 2.67 0.85 27.23
C LEU A 272 2.60 -0.59 27.76
N ASP A 273 1.66 -0.89 28.66
CA ASP A 273 1.52 -2.19 29.32
C ASP A 273 0.71 -3.22 28.47
N ILE A 274 0.11 -2.79 27.37
CA ILE A 274 -0.49 -3.66 26.34
C ILE A 274 0.61 -4.36 25.55
#